data_2aa760e4da959e81dd90bc981af59150
#
_entry.id   2aa760e4da959e81dd90bc981af59150
#
_cell.length_a   1.000
_cell.length_b   1.000
_cell.length_c   1.000
_cell.angle_alpha   90.00
_cell.angle_beta   90.00
_cell.angle_gamma   90.00
#
_symmetry.space_group_name_H-M   'P 1'
#
loop_
_entity.id
_entity.type
_entity.pdbx_description
1 polymer ?
#
loop_
_entity_poly.entity_id
_entity_poly.type
_entity_poly.pdbx_seq_one_letter_code
_entity_poly.pdbx_strand_id
1 'polypeptide(L)'
;ATYSKNIHLTKKEIKDAQAVYLDLGKVGGIVSLKINGREVAVLWKHPFKADITRYVKPGKNVFEIEVTNTLTNCLIGDEQYPLDIKFGRLDYAGKVFRGRWLLEYPKWLYTGDKRPTERKTFTTYNYYRQDSPLLPSGLLGDKIRIIVER
;
A
#
# COMPACT_ATOMS: atom_id res chain seq x y z
N ALA A 1 0.67 -3.78 5.06
CA ALA A 1 0.99 -3.98 6.50
C ALA A 1 -0.13 -3.40 7.35
N THR A 2 -0.47 -4.07 8.45
CA THR A 2 -1.48 -3.61 9.40
C THR A 2 -0.81 -3.26 10.72
N TYR A 3 -1.07 -2.06 11.21
CA TYR A 3 -0.59 -1.55 12.49
C TYR A 3 -1.79 -1.40 13.43
N SER A 4 -1.71 -1.97 14.63
CA SER A 4 -2.77 -1.84 15.63
C SER A 4 -2.19 -1.31 16.94
N LYS A 5 -2.90 -0.35 17.56
CA LYS A 5 -2.51 0.24 18.84
C LYS A 5 -3.72 0.63 19.68
N ASN A 6 -3.63 0.29 20.96
CA ASN A 6 -4.57 0.80 21.97
C ASN A 6 -4.08 2.15 22.48
N ILE A 7 -4.93 3.17 22.42
CA ILE A 7 -4.66 4.51 22.92
C ILE A 7 -5.72 4.86 23.95
N HIS A 8 -5.29 5.32 25.11
CA HIS A 8 -6.18 5.79 26.17
C HIS A 8 -6.29 7.31 26.09
N LEU A 9 -7.50 7.83 25.83
CA LEU A 9 -7.80 9.24 25.83
C LEU A 9 -8.59 9.59 27.09
N THR A 10 -8.13 10.59 27.82
CA THR A 10 -8.85 11.07 29.00
C THR A 10 -10.03 11.94 28.57
N LYS A 11 -11.05 12.03 29.44
CA LYS A 11 -12.18 12.94 29.20
C LYS A 11 -11.71 14.40 29.05
N LYS A 12 -10.67 14.81 29.79
CA LYS A 12 -10.11 16.15 29.73
C LYS A 12 -9.45 16.49 28.38
N GLU A 13 -8.81 15.51 27.75
CA GLU A 13 -8.14 15.71 26.46
C GLU A 13 -9.10 15.97 25.31
N ILE A 14 -10.27 15.33 25.32
CA ILE A 14 -11.26 15.44 24.24
C ILE A 14 -12.52 16.22 24.63
N LYS A 15 -12.62 16.68 25.89
CA LYS A 15 -13.70 17.55 26.34
C LYS A 15 -13.57 18.91 25.63
N ASP A 16 -14.69 19.43 25.17
CA ASP A 16 -14.79 20.74 24.51
C ASP A 16 -13.95 20.84 23.20
N ALA A 17 -13.54 19.69 22.64
CA ALA A 17 -12.87 19.64 21.34
C ALA A 17 -13.88 19.97 20.22
N GLN A 18 -13.56 20.96 19.42
CA GLN A 18 -14.31 21.22 18.18
C GLN A 18 -14.02 20.11 17.15
N ALA A 19 -12.77 19.69 17.07
CA ALA A 19 -12.34 18.58 16.22
C ALA A 19 -11.15 17.83 16.81
N VAL A 20 -11.08 16.54 16.51
CA VAL A 20 -9.93 15.68 16.83
C VAL A 20 -9.46 15.04 15.53
N TYR A 21 -8.19 15.19 15.22
CA TYR A 21 -7.59 14.63 14.02
C TYR A 21 -6.51 13.60 14.34
N LEU A 22 -6.42 12.59 13.50
CA LEU A 22 -5.26 11.70 13.42
C LEU A 22 -4.40 12.13 12.24
N ASP A 23 -3.16 12.52 12.52
CA ASP A 23 -2.16 12.86 11.52
C ASP A 23 -1.09 11.74 11.48
N LEU A 24 -1.02 11.03 10.36
CA LEU A 24 -0.10 9.91 10.14
C LEU A 24 1.28 10.38 9.63
N GLY A 25 1.42 11.68 9.32
CA GLY A 25 2.65 12.23 8.77
C GLY A 25 2.95 11.69 7.37
N LYS A 26 4.13 11.08 7.20
CA LYS A 26 4.58 10.53 5.92
C LYS A 26 4.17 9.07 5.79
N VAL A 27 3.49 8.74 4.70
CA VAL A 27 3.05 7.38 4.38
C VAL A 27 3.44 7.04 2.94
N GLY A 28 3.94 5.83 2.73
CA GLY A 28 4.21 5.26 1.41
C GLY A 28 3.16 4.21 1.06
N GLY A 29 2.04 4.66 0.47
CA GLY A 29 0.94 3.79 0.08
C GLY A 29 -0.43 4.41 0.31
N ILE A 30 -1.44 3.58 0.32
CA ILE A 30 -2.84 3.93 0.60
C ILE A 30 -3.17 3.45 2.01
N VAL A 31 -3.83 4.27 2.79
CA VAL A 31 -4.21 3.95 4.17
C VAL A 31 -5.69 3.67 4.27
N SER A 32 -6.07 2.54 4.87
CA SER A 32 -7.41 2.31 5.41
C SER A 32 -7.35 2.46 6.93
N LEU A 33 -8.10 3.40 7.47
CA LEU A 33 -8.14 3.71 8.91
C LEU A 33 -9.41 3.18 9.53
N LYS A 34 -9.26 2.40 10.62
CA LYS A 34 -10.37 1.99 11.48
C LYS A 34 -10.11 2.43 12.92
N ILE A 35 -11.16 2.83 13.62
CA ILE A 35 -11.12 3.15 15.04
C ILE A 35 -12.28 2.48 15.74
N ASN A 36 -12.00 1.74 16.80
CA ASN A 36 -13.00 0.98 17.56
C ASN A 36 -13.86 0.04 16.65
N GLY A 37 -13.22 -0.56 15.64
CA GLY A 37 -13.87 -1.47 14.67
C GLY A 37 -14.69 -0.75 13.59
N ARG A 38 -14.76 0.60 13.57
CA ARG A 38 -15.52 1.38 12.60
C ARG A 38 -14.55 1.97 11.55
N GLU A 39 -14.91 1.88 10.29
CA GLU A 39 -14.18 2.53 9.21
C GLU A 39 -14.30 4.06 9.33
N VAL A 40 -13.16 4.74 9.25
CA VAL A 40 -13.06 6.19 9.38
C VAL A 40 -12.80 6.85 8.04
N ALA A 41 -11.74 6.43 7.36
CA ALA A 41 -11.31 7.04 6.10
C ALA A 41 -10.39 6.11 5.31
N VAL A 42 -10.35 6.35 3.99
CA VAL A 42 -9.27 5.89 3.10
C VAL A 42 -8.47 7.11 2.66
N LEU A 43 -7.17 7.12 2.99
CA LEU A 43 -6.26 8.22 2.68
C LEU A 43 -5.27 7.75 1.62
N TRP A 44 -5.19 8.45 0.50
CA TRP A 44 -4.35 8.07 -0.65
C TRP A 44 -3.42 9.19 -1.14
N LYS A 45 -3.52 10.37 -0.52
CA LYS A 45 -2.67 11.53 -0.82
C LYS A 45 -2.43 12.39 0.42
N HIS A 46 -1.42 13.24 0.37
CA HIS A 46 -1.17 14.25 1.41
C HIS A 46 -2.27 15.31 1.51
N PRO A 47 -2.53 15.79 2.73
CA PRO A 47 -2.01 15.29 4.02
C PRO A 47 -2.69 13.98 4.42
N PHE A 48 -1.92 13.04 4.99
CA PHE A 48 -2.49 11.80 5.57
C PHE A 48 -3.07 12.11 6.97
N LYS A 49 -4.12 12.90 6.97
CA LYS A 49 -4.83 13.40 8.17
C LYS A 49 -6.32 13.07 8.04
N ALA A 50 -6.91 12.53 9.09
CA ALA A 50 -8.34 12.19 9.15
C ALA A 50 -9.00 12.84 10.35
N ASP A 51 -10.22 13.32 10.20
CA ASP A 51 -11.09 13.71 11.30
C ASP A 51 -11.61 12.46 12.01
N ILE A 52 -11.29 12.32 13.27
CA ILE A 52 -11.65 11.18 14.11
C ILE A 52 -12.59 11.56 15.25
N THR A 53 -13.11 12.77 15.28
CA THR A 53 -13.93 13.33 16.36
C THR A 53 -15.07 12.40 16.78
N ARG A 54 -15.77 11.81 15.80
CA ARG A 54 -16.94 10.96 16.04
C ARG A 54 -16.60 9.48 16.33
N TYR A 55 -15.33 9.12 16.28
CA TYR A 55 -14.87 7.74 16.40
C TYR A 55 -14.14 7.46 17.70
N VAL A 56 -13.62 8.50 18.35
CA VAL A 56 -12.92 8.38 19.62
C VAL A 56 -13.85 8.63 20.81
N LYS A 57 -13.49 8.03 21.94
CA LYS A 57 -14.22 8.14 23.21
C LYS A 57 -13.25 8.26 24.37
N PRO A 58 -13.67 8.80 25.53
CA PRO A 58 -12.89 8.70 26.76
C PRO A 58 -12.61 7.23 27.08
N GLY A 59 -11.40 6.97 27.56
CA GLY A 59 -10.93 5.62 27.86
C GLY A 59 -10.18 4.99 26.69
N LYS A 60 -10.22 3.67 26.61
CA LYS A 60 -9.50 2.87 25.60
C LYS A 60 -10.12 3.03 24.23
N ASN A 61 -9.28 3.34 23.25
CA ASN A 61 -9.60 3.33 21.83
C ASN A 61 -8.63 2.41 21.10
N VAL A 62 -9.15 1.61 20.15
CA VAL A 62 -8.36 0.72 19.29
C VAL A 62 -8.21 1.38 17.94
N PHE A 63 -6.98 1.68 17.54
CA PHE A 63 -6.63 2.22 16.23
C PHE A 63 -6.05 1.11 15.37
N GLU A 64 -6.56 0.96 14.16
CA GLU A 64 -6.07 0.02 13.15
C GLU A 64 -5.79 0.80 11.88
N ILE A 65 -4.55 0.72 11.43
CA ILE A 65 -4.05 1.42 10.25
C ILE A 65 -3.53 0.36 9.30
N GLU A 66 -4.24 0.12 8.21
CA GLU A 66 -3.78 -0.76 7.15
C GLU A 66 -3.15 0.06 6.04
N VAL A 67 -1.89 -0.21 5.73
CA VAL A 67 -1.17 0.42 4.62
C VAL A 67 -0.99 -0.58 3.50
N THR A 68 -1.62 -0.28 2.37
CA THR A 68 -1.46 -1.00 1.10
C THR A 68 -0.46 -0.26 0.23
N ASN A 69 0.65 -0.91 -0.11
CA ASN A 69 1.65 -0.33 -0.99
C ASN A 69 1.26 -0.47 -2.47
N THR A 70 1.99 0.21 -3.34
CA THR A 70 1.86 0.08 -4.78
C THR A 70 2.45 -1.24 -5.28
N LEU A 71 2.09 -1.66 -6.49
CA LEU A 71 2.59 -2.89 -7.10
C LEU A 71 4.10 -2.84 -7.44
N THR A 72 4.70 -1.67 -7.42
CA THR A 72 6.09 -1.43 -7.84
C THR A 72 7.09 -2.37 -7.20
N ASN A 73 7.09 -2.47 -5.87
CA ASN A 73 8.04 -3.34 -5.16
C ASN A 73 7.82 -4.83 -5.44
N CYS A 74 6.57 -5.21 -5.74
CA CYS A 74 6.26 -6.57 -6.15
C CYS A 74 6.83 -6.87 -7.56
N LEU A 75 6.71 -5.92 -8.49
CA LEU A 75 7.29 -6.02 -9.84
C LEU A 75 8.82 -6.11 -9.80
N ILE A 76 9.46 -5.31 -8.95
CA ILE A 76 10.92 -5.37 -8.75
C ILE A 76 11.33 -6.72 -8.11
N GLY A 77 10.55 -7.18 -7.13
CA GLY A 77 10.78 -8.48 -6.48
C GLY A 77 10.66 -9.65 -7.45
N ASP A 78 9.73 -9.59 -8.39
CA ASP A 78 9.55 -10.62 -9.41
C ASP A 78 10.78 -10.73 -10.34
N GLU A 79 11.52 -9.65 -10.56
CA GLU A 79 12.74 -9.70 -11.38
C GLU A 79 13.90 -10.46 -10.72
N GLN A 80 13.77 -10.86 -9.44
CA GLN A 80 14.73 -11.77 -8.78
C GLN A 80 14.54 -13.23 -9.21
N TYR A 81 13.39 -13.57 -9.80
CA TYR A 81 13.05 -14.92 -10.23
C TYR A 81 13.18 -15.09 -11.74
N PRO A 82 13.49 -16.31 -12.23
CA PRO A 82 13.54 -16.57 -13.65
C PRO A 82 12.19 -16.30 -14.32
N LEU A 83 12.24 -15.94 -15.60
CA LEU A 83 11.03 -15.81 -16.41
C LEU A 83 10.40 -17.19 -16.62
N ASP A 84 9.09 -17.27 -16.40
CA ASP A 84 8.26 -18.47 -16.59
C ASP A 84 7.25 -18.33 -17.73
N ILE A 85 7.47 -17.32 -18.56
CA ILE A 85 6.61 -16.94 -19.69
C ILE A 85 7.50 -16.70 -20.89
N LYS A 86 7.05 -17.18 -22.05
CA LYS A 86 7.73 -16.98 -23.32
C LYS A 86 7.28 -15.67 -23.95
N PHE A 87 8.18 -14.73 -24.03
CA PHE A 87 7.95 -13.44 -24.68
C PHE A 87 8.71 -13.34 -26.00
N GLY A 88 8.08 -12.77 -27.01
CA GLY A 88 8.72 -12.25 -28.21
C GLY A 88 9.21 -10.82 -27.98
N ARG A 89 10.14 -10.38 -28.81
CA ARG A 89 10.64 -9.02 -28.83
C ARG A 89 9.79 -8.17 -29.77
N LEU A 90 9.33 -7.03 -29.30
CA LEU A 90 8.68 -6.02 -30.11
C LEU A 90 9.73 -5.06 -30.69
N ASP A 91 10.06 -5.25 -31.98
CA ASP A 91 10.80 -4.28 -32.75
C ASP A 91 9.82 -3.57 -33.70
N TYR A 92 9.55 -2.30 -33.46
CA TYR A 92 8.75 -1.48 -34.35
C TYR A 92 9.62 -0.37 -34.97
N ALA A 93 9.74 -0.35 -36.29
CA ALA A 93 10.49 0.65 -37.06
C ALA A 93 11.93 0.90 -36.55
N GLY A 94 12.67 -0.17 -36.19
CA GLY A 94 14.04 -0.07 -35.69
C GLY A 94 14.19 0.53 -34.28
N LYS A 95 13.09 0.81 -33.60
CA LYS A 95 13.09 1.27 -32.21
C LYS A 95 12.74 0.12 -31.28
N VAL A 96 13.60 -0.11 -30.29
CA VAL A 96 13.32 -1.11 -29.25
C VAL A 96 12.27 -0.56 -28.31
N PHE A 97 11.06 -1.09 -28.36
CA PHE A 97 10.05 -0.83 -27.33
C PHE A 97 10.35 -1.68 -26.11
N ARG A 98 10.12 -1.13 -24.90
CA ARG A 98 10.22 -1.88 -23.64
C ARG A 98 9.08 -2.88 -23.44
N GLY A 99 8.15 -2.98 -24.41
CA GLY A 99 7.08 -3.96 -24.42
C GLY A 99 7.52 -5.31 -24.96
N ARG A 100 6.88 -6.36 -24.52
CA ARG A 100 7.03 -7.73 -25.00
C ARG A 100 5.66 -8.27 -25.35
N TRP A 101 5.52 -8.96 -26.46
CA TRP A 101 4.30 -9.70 -26.70
C TRP A 101 4.42 -11.12 -26.17
N LEU A 102 3.29 -11.67 -25.80
CA LEU A 102 3.19 -13.05 -25.39
C LEU A 102 3.27 -13.97 -26.62
N LEU A 103 4.25 -14.86 -26.65
CA LEU A 103 4.34 -15.87 -27.72
C LEU A 103 3.35 -17.02 -27.51
N GLU A 104 3.10 -17.35 -26.26
CA GLU A 104 2.28 -18.46 -25.83
C GLU A 104 1.66 -18.15 -24.48
N TYR A 105 0.38 -18.42 -24.30
CA TYR A 105 -0.26 -18.33 -22.99
C TYR A 105 0.21 -19.49 -22.12
N PRO A 106 0.78 -19.21 -20.93
CA PRO A 106 1.20 -20.27 -20.03
C PRO A 106 0.01 -21.12 -19.58
N LYS A 107 0.14 -22.44 -19.64
CA LYS A 107 -0.94 -23.37 -19.29
C LYS A 107 -1.50 -23.13 -17.89
N TRP A 108 -0.64 -22.84 -16.91
CA TRP A 108 -1.01 -22.62 -15.52
C TRP A 108 -1.98 -21.43 -15.33
N LEU A 109 -2.06 -20.46 -16.26
CA LEU A 109 -3.02 -19.35 -16.20
C LEU A 109 -4.49 -19.80 -16.36
N TYR A 110 -4.75 -20.90 -17.06
CA TYR A 110 -6.11 -21.35 -17.34
C TYR A 110 -6.41 -22.76 -16.88
N THR A 111 -5.41 -23.55 -16.50
CA THR A 111 -5.62 -24.89 -15.92
C THR A 111 -5.78 -24.89 -14.41
N GLY A 112 -5.39 -23.79 -13.74
CA GLY A 112 -5.34 -23.71 -12.28
C GLY A 112 -4.12 -24.40 -11.66
N ASP A 113 -3.17 -24.83 -12.47
CA ASP A 113 -1.93 -25.42 -12.00
C ASP A 113 -1.08 -24.39 -11.23
N LYS A 114 -0.23 -24.88 -10.34
CA LYS A 114 0.72 -24.03 -9.63
C LYS A 114 1.69 -23.40 -10.63
N ARG A 115 1.89 -22.10 -10.52
CA ARG A 115 2.91 -21.37 -11.27
C ARG A 115 4.29 -21.98 -11.01
N PRO A 116 5.13 -22.18 -12.05
CA PRO A 116 6.43 -22.87 -11.90
C PRO A 116 7.49 -22.05 -11.16
N THR A 117 7.29 -20.74 -11.00
CA THR A 117 8.18 -19.84 -10.25
C THR A 117 7.45 -19.15 -9.10
N GLU A 118 8.21 -18.47 -8.24
CA GLU A 118 7.66 -17.69 -7.14
C GLU A 118 7.24 -16.26 -7.57
N ARG A 119 7.29 -15.92 -8.86
CA ARG A 119 6.78 -14.65 -9.38
C ARG A 119 5.31 -14.47 -9.01
N LYS A 120 4.93 -13.26 -8.62
CA LYS A 120 3.56 -12.90 -8.18
C LYS A 120 2.77 -12.17 -9.25
N THR A 121 3.45 -11.43 -10.14
CA THR A 121 2.81 -10.57 -11.13
C THR A 121 2.93 -11.15 -12.53
N PHE A 122 2.07 -10.65 -13.41
CA PHE A 122 2.11 -10.92 -14.83
C PHE A 122 2.10 -9.57 -15.55
N THR A 123 3.16 -9.28 -16.31
CA THR A 123 3.24 -8.05 -17.11
C THR A 123 3.97 -8.28 -18.41
N THR A 124 3.47 -7.68 -19.48
CA THR A 124 4.09 -7.66 -20.81
C THR A 124 5.02 -6.46 -21.01
N TYR A 125 5.21 -5.64 -19.99
CA TYR A 125 6.06 -4.46 -20.06
C TYR A 125 7.16 -4.51 -19.00
N ASN A 126 8.41 -4.22 -19.40
CA ASN A 126 9.57 -4.18 -18.52
C ASN A 126 9.71 -2.81 -17.87
N TYR A 127 8.96 -2.57 -16.81
CA TYR A 127 9.06 -1.33 -16.03
C TYR A 127 10.33 -1.27 -15.18
N TYR A 128 10.71 -2.40 -14.60
CA TYR A 128 11.75 -2.49 -13.57
C TYR A 128 12.76 -3.58 -13.93
N ARG A 129 13.91 -3.53 -13.27
CA ARG A 129 14.99 -4.50 -13.33
C ARG A 129 15.26 -5.04 -11.93
N GLN A 130 16.05 -6.09 -11.86
CA GLN A 130 16.50 -6.70 -10.61
C GLN A 130 17.19 -5.70 -9.66
N ASP A 131 17.93 -4.72 -10.22
CA ASP A 131 18.67 -3.67 -9.52
C ASP A 131 17.89 -2.37 -9.33
N SER A 132 16.60 -2.33 -9.71
CA SER A 132 15.79 -1.15 -9.52
C SER A 132 15.59 -0.84 -8.03
N PRO A 133 15.69 0.44 -7.62
CA PRO A 133 15.53 0.81 -6.23
C PRO A 133 14.09 0.55 -5.74
N LEU A 134 13.95 -0.03 -4.55
CA LEU A 134 12.66 -0.21 -3.92
C LEU A 134 12.07 1.14 -3.48
N LEU A 135 10.77 1.29 -3.66
CA LEU A 135 10.05 2.45 -3.14
C LEU A 135 9.77 2.29 -1.64
N PRO A 136 9.98 3.35 -0.84
CA PRO A 136 9.57 3.36 0.55
C PRO A 136 8.07 3.08 0.68
N SER A 137 7.68 2.18 1.58
CA SER A 137 6.28 1.80 1.80
C SER A 137 5.99 1.61 3.28
N GLY A 138 4.74 1.82 3.67
CA GLY A 138 4.31 1.75 5.07
C GLY A 138 4.24 3.12 5.76
N LEU A 139 4.21 3.13 7.08
CA LEU A 139 4.30 4.34 7.88
C LEU A 139 5.76 4.77 7.94
N LEU A 140 6.07 5.92 7.33
CA LEU A 140 7.44 6.41 7.11
C LEU A 140 7.80 7.59 8.00
N GLY A 141 6.81 8.15 8.70
CA GLY A 141 7.02 9.27 9.60
C GLY A 141 7.49 8.81 10.98
N ASP A 142 8.28 9.64 11.65
CA ASP A 142 8.78 9.37 13.01
C ASP A 142 7.68 9.39 14.06
N LYS A 143 6.57 10.08 13.79
CA LYS A 143 5.49 10.30 14.75
C LYS A 143 4.11 10.29 14.07
N ILE A 144 3.19 9.61 14.70
CA ILE A 144 1.75 9.75 14.48
C ILE A 144 1.21 10.64 15.60
N ARG A 145 0.37 11.60 15.26
CA ARG A 145 -0.14 12.60 16.20
C ARG A 145 -1.66 12.56 16.28
N ILE A 146 -2.18 12.72 17.48
CA ILE A 146 -3.58 13.09 17.70
C ILE A 146 -3.59 14.59 18.00
N ILE A 147 -4.29 15.35 17.17
CA ILE A 147 -4.38 16.81 17.23
C ILE A 147 -5.78 17.16 17.69
N VAL A 148 -5.89 17.91 18.76
CA VAL A 148 -7.17 18.37 19.31
C VAL A 148 -7.30 19.86 19.06
N GLU A 149 -8.31 20.25 18.28
CA GLU A 149 -8.68 21.65 18.03
C GLU A 149 -9.78 22.06 19.02
N ARG A 150 -9.62 23.25 19.63
CA ARG A 150 -10.54 23.82 20.62
C ARG A 150 -11.03 25.18 20.18
#